data_9525248b87c37a6d5a6186e38677dfa0
#
_entry.id   9525248b87c37a6d5a6186e38677dfa0
#
_cell.length_a   1.000
_cell.length_b   1.000
_cell.length_c   1.000
_cell.angle_alpha   90.00
_cell.angle_beta   90.00
_cell.angle_gamma   90.00
#
_symmetry.space_group_name_H-M   'P 1'
#
loop_
_entity.id
_entity.type
_entity.pdbx_description
1 polymer ?
#
loop_
_entity_poly.entity_id
_entity_poly.type
_entity_poly.pdbx_seq_one_letter_code
_entity_poly.pdbx_strand_id
1 'polypeptide(L)'
;MVFIRKVPTGSGATAVQIAEYAAGKQRIISHVGSAHTEAELGVLLERARVLMTDPAQLVLDVEATPAPPVAGLLKPPGPQSLFDAAVDPPAVRRDGPGRVVGNDSRVLYAALTAVYADLGFDTLGDRVFRDLVLARVVEPTSLLDAGRVLTDLGRSPASYATMKRTLKRVVTGEFRDDVAKLCFEHASASGDISLVLYDVTTLYFEVEKEDKLRKVGYSKERRVDPQIVVGLLVDRAGFPLEIGCFEGNKAETSTILPIITAFQERHDVADMVVVADAGMLSATNLRELDEANLRFIVGSRMTKAPIDLASHFRWHGTWFTDGQIIDTLTPRTGRRSENNALLRAEPVWDPAAHPGSWRAVWAYSRKRAVRDNRTLNLQEERARAVVAGQKAARTPRFVTTSKGTPTLDEASIARARALVGLKGYVTNIPAAIMDPGEVIGSYHDLWHVEQSFRMSKTDLRARPMFARTKDAIEAHLTIVFAALAVSREVQARTGLAIRNVLRQLRPLRSATIAINGAEQTFPPAIPAEQQTILNAIVGDKVTH
;
A
#
# COMPACT_ATOMS: atom_id res chain seq x y z
N MET A 1 17.87 -30.46 -0.83
CA MET A 1 17.58 -29.04 -0.55
C MET A 1 18.80 -28.46 0.13
N VAL A 2 19.41 -27.42 -0.48
CA VAL A 2 20.62 -26.77 0.05
C VAL A 2 20.19 -25.56 0.89
N PHE A 3 20.82 -25.33 2.05
CA PHE A 3 20.48 -24.26 2.98
C PHE A 3 21.69 -23.79 3.80
N ILE A 4 21.62 -22.58 4.33
CA ILE A 4 22.64 -22.00 5.19
C ILE A 4 22.37 -22.41 6.64
N ARG A 5 23.39 -22.94 7.31
CA ARG A 5 23.37 -23.35 8.70
C ARG A 5 24.31 -22.47 9.54
N LYS A 6 23.81 -22.03 10.71
CA LYS A 6 24.61 -21.36 11.74
C LYS A 6 24.88 -22.35 12.87
N VAL A 7 26.13 -22.49 13.28
CA VAL A 7 26.53 -23.42 14.34
C VAL A 7 27.40 -22.70 15.36
N PRO A 8 26.99 -22.63 16.65
CA PRO A 8 27.86 -22.13 17.70
C PRO A 8 29.09 -23.01 17.84
N THR A 9 30.27 -22.41 17.97
CA THR A 9 31.52 -23.12 18.19
C THR A 9 31.96 -23.02 19.64
N GLY A 10 32.77 -23.97 20.13
CA GLY A 10 33.28 -23.97 21.51
C GLY A 10 34.17 -22.77 21.84
N SER A 11 34.60 -21.97 20.87
CA SER A 11 35.35 -20.72 21.04
C SER A 11 34.49 -19.49 21.14
N GLY A 12 33.15 -19.62 21.22
CA GLY A 12 32.20 -18.50 21.27
C GLY A 12 31.92 -17.84 19.92
N ALA A 13 32.50 -18.36 18.81
CA ALA A 13 32.18 -17.89 17.46
C ALA A 13 30.96 -18.62 16.89
N THR A 14 30.32 -18.03 15.89
CA THR A 14 29.27 -18.67 15.10
C THR A 14 29.80 -19.05 13.73
N ALA A 15 29.88 -20.36 13.45
CA ALA A 15 30.28 -20.88 12.13
C ALA A 15 29.10 -20.83 11.14
N VAL A 16 29.36 -20.34 9.93
CA VAL A 16 28.42 -20.34 8.81
C VAL A 16 28.79 -21.45 7.85
N GLN A 17 27.85 -22.34 7.59
CA GLN A 17 28.04 -23.53 6.74
C GLN A 17 26.92 -23.62 5.69
N ILE A 18 27.26 -24.09 4.51
CA ILE A 18 26.27 -24.49 3.49
C ILE A 18 26.08 -26.01 3.62
N ALA A 19 24.86 -26.47 3.80
CA ALA A 19 24.53 -27.86 3.98
C ALA A 19 23.38 -28.28 3.06
N GLU A 20 23.34 -29.56 2.71
CA GLU A 20 22.24 -30.17 1.97
C GLU A 20 21.55 -31.26 2.79
N TYR A 21 20.27 -31.45 2.49
CA TYR A 21 19.50 -32.60 3.01
C TYR A 21 19.39 -33.63 1.89
N ALA A 22 20.09 -34.74 2.00
CA ALA A 22 20.08 -35.84 1.05
C ALA A 22 19.90 -37.20 1.78
N ALA A 23 18.98 -38.03 1.30
CA ALA A 23 18.72 -39.38 1.84
C ALA A 23 18.49 -39.42 3.36
N GLY A 24 17.74 -38.42 3.92
CA GLY A 24 17.40 -38.37 5.35
C GLY A 24 18.56 -37.94 6.26
N LYS A 25 19.72 -37.58 5.72
CA LYS A 25 20.87 -37.09 6.50
C LYS A 25 21.33 -35.72 6.01
N GLN A 26 21.82 -34.94 6.97
CA GLN A 26 22.38 -33.62 6.71
C GLN A 26 23.88 -33.75 6.37
N ARG A 27 24.29 -33.23 5.21
CA ARG A 27 25.67 -33.20 4.76
C ARG A 27 26.13 -31.75 4.62
N ILE A 28 27.32 -31.44 5.16
CA ILE A 28 27.96 -30.14 4.97
C ILE A 28 28.63 -30.12 3.59
N ILE A 29 28.25 -29.14 2.75
CA ILE A 29 28.87 -28.94 1.43
C ILE A 29 30.10 -28.05 1.57
N SER A 30 30.00 -26.94 2.33
CA SER A 30 31.08 -25.97 2.47
C SER A 30 31.02 -25.28 3.82
N HIS A 31 32.18 -24.96 4.39
CA HIS A 31 32.34 -24.09 5.56
C HIS A 31 32.75 -22.70 5.04
N VAL A 32 31.87 -21.70 5.23
CA VAL A 32 32.06 -20.35 4.69
C VAL A 32 32.99 -19.51 5.60
N GLY A 33 32.94 -19.75 6.92
CA GLY A 33 33.75 -19.07 7.89
C GLY A 33 33.17 -19.11 9.30
N SER A 34 33.85 -18.50 10.26
CA SER A 34 33.37 -18.33 11.65
C SER A 34 33.45 -16.88 12.04
N ALA A 35 32.39 -16.35 12.65
CA ALA A 35 32.24 -14.96 13.08
C ALA A 35 32.27 -14.85 14.59
N HIS A 36 32.96 -13.85 15.12
CA HIS A 36 32.97 -13.49 16.53
C HIS A 36 32.06 -12.30 16.84
N THR A 37 31.67 -11.53 15.82
CA THR A 37 30.78 -10.37 15.93
C THR A 37 29.57 -10.50 15.00
N GLU A 38 28.48 -9.78 15.28
CA GLU A 38 27.30 -9.75 14.41
C GLU A 38 27.60 -9.17 13.02
N ALA A 39 28.53 -8.21 12.94
CA ALA A 39 28.94 -7.63 11.66
C ALA A 39 29.64 -8.66 10.78
N GLU A 40 30.59 -9.43 11.34
CA GLU A 40 31.26 -10.53 10.63
C GLU A 40 30.27 -11.63 10.22
N LEU A 41 29.30 -11.93 11.09
CA LEU A 41 28.25 -12.90 10.80
C LEU A 41 27.39 -12.45 9.59
N GLY A 42 27.06 -11.17 9.53
CA GLY A 42 26.35 -10.59 8.38
C GLY A 42 27.09 -10.76 7.07
N VAL A 43 28.39 -10.48 7.04
CA VAL A 43 29.26 -10.63 5.87
C VAL A 43 29.35 -12.10 5.43
N LEU A 44 29.52 -13.03 6.39
CA LEU A 44 29.61 -14.46 6.07
C LEU A 44 28.28 -15.04 5.57
N LEU A 45 27.14 -14.56 6.07
CA LEU A 45 25.82 -14.96 5.58
C LEU A 45 25.56 -14.49 4.15
N GLU A 46 25.98 -13.27 3.82
CA GLU A 46 25.86 -12.74 2.45
C GLU A 46 26.76 -13.51 1.49
N ARG A 47 27.99 -13.81 1.90
CA ARG A 47 28.91 -14.66 1.13
C ARG A 47 28.34 -16.07 0.93
N ALA A 48 27.69 -16.66 1.93
CA ALA A 48 27.03 -17.95 1.80
C ALA A 48 25.86 -17.91 0.81
N ARG A 49 25.09 -16.81 0.76
CA ARG A 49 24.00 -16.61 -0.21
C ARG A 49 24.52 -16.52 -1.64
N VAL A 50 25.58 -15.74 -1.85
CA VAL A 50 26.24 -15.63 -3.17
C VAL A 50 26.75 -17.01 -3.65
N LEU A 51 27.37 -17.80 -2.77
CA LEU A 51 27.85 -19.15 -3.10
C LEU A 51 26.72 -20.16 -3.37
N MET A 52 25.47 -19.88 -2.93
CA MET A 52 24.30 -20.71 -3.20
C MET A 52 23.55 -20.32 -4.48
N THR A 53 23.80 -19.12 -5.04
CA THR A 53 22.92 -18.56 -6.07
C THR A 53 23.30 -18.98 -7.49
N ASP A 54 24.53 -19.46 -7.80
CA ASP A 54 24.83 -20.04 -9.12
C ASP A 54 26.12 -20.85 -9.15
N PRO A 55 26.07 -22.17 -9.48
CA PRO A 55 27.28 -22.95 -9.83
C PRO A 55 27.77 -22.69 -11.25
N ALA A 56 27.09 -21.91 -12.08
CA ALA A 56 27.41 -21.67 -13.48
C ALA A 56 27.89 -20.26 -13.82
N GLN A 57 27.91 -19.34 -12.84
CA GLN A 57 28.51 -18.03 -13.03
C GLN A 57 30.01 -18.15 -12.92
N LEU A 58 30.68 -18.18 -14.09
CA LEU A 58 32.12 -18.02 -14.22
C LEU A 58 32.57 -16.80 -13.41
N VAL A 59 33.22 -17.04 -12.28
CA VAL A 59 34.01 -16.03 -11.58
C VAL A 59 35.14 -15.70 -12.53
N LEU A 60 35.09 -14.55 -13.17
CA LEU A 60 36.25 -13.93 -13.77
C LEU A 60 37.23 -13.68 -12.63
N ASP A 61 38.20 -14.56 -12.52
CA ASP A 61 39.37 -14.41 -11.65
C ASP A 61 40.18 -13.23 -12.21
N VAL A 62 39.79 -12.01 -11.77
CA VAL A 62 40.65 -10.85 -11.93
C VAL A 62 41.75 -11.11 -10.91
N GLU A 63 42.93 -11.51 -11.39
CA GLU A 63 44.13 -11.65 -10.58
C GLU A 63 44.26 -10.44 -9.68
N ALA A 64 43.94 -10.62 -8.40
CA ALA A 64 44.12 -9.60 -7.40
C ALA A 64 45.61 -9.37 -7.28
N THR A 65 46.07 -8.26 -7.83
CA THR A 65 47.42 -7.76 -7.54
C THR A 65 47.55 -7.72 -6.03
N PRO A 66 48.50 -8.43 -5.41
CA PRO A 66 48.63 -8.45 -3.97
C PRO A 66 48.80 -7.01 -3.47
N ALA A 67 47.89 -6.56 -2.62
CA ALA A 67 48.00 -5.26 -1.97
C ALA A 67 49.34 -5.23 -1.21
N PRO A 68 50.14 -4.16 -1.32
CA PRO A 68 51.39 -4.04 -0.58
C PRO A 68 51.08 -4.12 0.92
N PRO A 69 51.94 -4.80 1.74
CA PRO A 69 51.68 -4.99 3.13
C PRO A 69 51.53 -3.64 3.84
N VAL A 70 50.42 -3.43 4.55
CA VAL A 70 50.04 -2.19 5.27
C VAL A 70 51.09 -1.78 6.33
N ALA A 71 51.94 -2.72 6.77
CA ALA A 71 53.05 -2.47 7.72
C ALA A 71 54.07 -1.40 7.26
N GLY A 72 54.16 -1.09 5.93
CA GLY A 72 55.03 -0.04 5.41
C GLY A 72 54.48 1.38 5.49
N LEU A 73 53.20 1.54 5.84
CA LEU A 73 52.54 2.84 5.91
C LEU A 73 52.54 3.47 7.31
N LEU A 74 52.87 2.71 8.35
CA LEU A 74 52.99 3.21 9.72
C LEU A 74 54.46 3.42 10.04
N LYS A 75 55.00 4.61 9.80
CA LYS A 75 56.28 5.02 10.39
C LYS A 75 56.04 5.19 11.89
N PRO A 76 56.76 4.48 12.77
CA PRO A 76 56.70 4.78 14.20
C PRO A 76 57.17 6.23 14.42
N PRO A 77 56.50 6.98 15.33
CA PRO A 77 57.00 8.31 15.66
C PRO A 77 58.41 8.18 16.23
N GLY A 78 59.36 8.85 15.53
CA GLY A 78 60.71 9.00 16.05
C GLY A 78 60.72 9.75 17.40
N PRO A 79 61.76 9.58 18.26
CA PRO A 79 61.80 10.25 19.51
C PRO A 79 61.76 11.79 19.27
N GLN A 80 60.70 12.41 19.82
CA GLN A 80 60.58 13.86 19.76
C GLN A 80 61.61 14.46 20.72
N SER A 81 62.57 15.20 20.17
CA SER A 81 63.47 16.05 20.93
C SER A 81 62.67 17.24 21.46
N LEU A 82 62.71 17.47 22.79
CA LEU A 82 62.02 18.56 23.51
C LEU A 82 62.60 19.96 23.27
N PHE A 83 63.60 20.09 22.37
CA PHE A 83 64.36 21.32 22.21
C PHE A 83 64.44 21.89 20.78
N ASP A 84 63.80 21.32 19.80
CA ASP A 84 63.73 21.88 18.46
C ASP A 84 62.43 22.70 18.24
N ALA A 85 62.46 23.94 18.69
CA ALA A 85 61.55 24.95 18.20
C ALA A 85 62.02 25.45 16.84
N ALA A 86 61.94 24.60 15.81
CA ALA A 86 62.07 25.08 14.45
C ALA A 86 60.74 25.71 14.06
N VAL A 87 60.83 27.02 13.78
CA VAL A 87 59.73 27.76 13.11
C VAL A 87 59.56 27.14 11.72
N ASP A 88 58.54 26.33 11.59
CA ASP A 88 58.14 25.81 10.30
C ASP A 88 57.83 26.95 9.35
N PRO A 89 58.44 27.01 8.15
CA PRO A 89 58.01 27.93 7.12
C PRO A 89 56.52 27.68 6.83
N PRO A 90 55.75 28.74 6.49
CA PRO A 90 54.32 28.57 6.26
C PRO A 90 54.12 27.43 5.25
N ALA A 91 53.40 26.41 5.65
CA ALA A 91 53.14 25.23 4.86
C ALA A 91 52.57 25.70 3.51
N VAL A 92 53.35 25.59 2.46
CA VAL A 92 52.89 25.70 1.08
C VAL A 92 51.84 24.62 0.91
N ARG A 93 50.58 25.05 0.86
CA ARG A 93 49.47 24.11 0.59
C ARG A 93 49.79 23.47 -0.76
N ARG A 94 50.26 22.25 -0.74
CA ARG A 94 50.37 21.42 -1.94
C ARG A 94 48.97 21.23 -2.44
N ASP A 95 48.69 21.69 -3.66
CA ASP A 95 47.45 21.39 -4.37
C ASP A 95 47.30 19.88 -4.46
N GLY A 96 46.61 19.30 -3.51
CA GLY A 96 46.30 17.86 -3.50
C GLY A 96 45.24 17.56 -4.55
N PRO A 97 45.24 16.34 -5.08
CA PRO A 97 44.17 15.91 -5.99
C PRO A 97 42.80 16.14 -5.33
N GLY A 98 41.83 16.61 -6.11
CA GLY A 98 40.47 16.85 -5.63
C GLY A 98 39.92 15.63 -4.90
N ARG A 99 39.28 15.84 -3.76
CA ARG A 99 38.69 14.76 -2.95
C ARG A 99 37.17 14.76 -3.11
N VAL A 100 36.57 13.61 -3.43
CA VAL A 100 35.11 13.44 -3.40
C VAL A 100 34.64 13.49 -1.95
N VAL A 101 33.83 14.50 -1.62
CA VAL A 101 33.29 14.74 -0.26
C VAL A 101 31.79 14.49 -0.19
N GLY A 102 31.10 14.40 -1.32
CA GLY A 102 29.67 14.07 -1.40
C GLY A 102 29.35 13.26 -2.64
N ASN A 103 28.39 12.38 -2.51
CA ASN A 103 27.82 11.61 -3.61
C ASN A 103 26.35 11.34 -3.28
N ASP A 104 25.44 12.05 -3.95
CA ASP A 104 24.03 12.10 -3.58
C ASP A 104 23.08 12.09 -4.78
N SER A 105 21.83 11.74 -4.55
CA SER A 105 20.75 11.67 -5.55
C SER A 105 19.90 12.94 -5.58
N ARG A 106 20.52 14.12 -5.60
CA ARG A 106 19.81 15.41 -5.60
C ARG A 106 18.88 15.61 -6.80
N VAL A 107 19.19 15.00 -7.95
CA VAL A 107 18.30 15.02 -9.14
C VAL A 107 16.95 14.39 -8.82
N LEU A 108 16.93 13.24 -8.15
CA LEU A 108 15.70 12.61 -7.70
C LEU A 108 14.95 13.50 -6.70
N TYR A 109 15.66 14.08 -5.72
CA TYR A 109 15.03 14.99 -4.76
C TYR A 109 14.40 16.20 -5.44
N ALA A 110 15.09 16.81 -6.41
CA ALA A 110 14.57 17.94 -7.16
C ALA A 110 13.32 17.59 -7.96
N ALA A 111 13.32 16.43 -8.66
CA ALA A 111 12.17 15.94 -9.40
C ALA A 111 10.94 15.71 -8.49
N LEU A 112 11.12 15.05 -7.35
CA LEU A 112 10.02 14.84 -6.39
C LEU A 112 9.55 16.13 -5.73
N THR A 113 10.46 17.10 -5.50
CA THR A 113 10.12 18.43 -4.96
C THR A 113 9.27 19.22 -5.95
N ALA A 114 9.52 19.11 -7.26
CA ALA A 114 8.69 19.75 -8.27
C ALA A 114 7.25 19.21 -8.23
N VAL A 115 7.07 17.89 -8.13
CA VAL A 115 5.72 17.29 -7.97
C VAL A 115 5.05 17.74 -6.68
N TYR A 116 5.79 17.80 -5.56
CA TYR A 116 5.29 18.28 -4.28
C TYR A 116 4.80 19.74 -4.38
N ALA A 117 5.53 20.59 -5.10
CA ALA A 117 5.15 21.98 -5.35
C ALA A 117 3.95 22.11 -6.31
N ASP A 118 3.92 21.31 -7.38
CA ASP A 118 2.80 21.29 -8.33
C ASP A 118 1.47 20.83 -7.69
N LEU A 119 1.54 20.00 -6.64
CA LEU A 119 0.40 19.65 -5.79
C LEU A 119 0.01 20.77 -4.81
N GLY A 120 0.69 21.92 -4.82
CA GLY A 120 0.46 23.05 -3.93
C GLY A 120 0.98 22.85 -2.50
N PHE A 121 1.64 21.74 -2.19
CA PHE A 121 2.08 21.41 -0.83
C PHE A 121 3.16 22.33 -0.27
N ASP A 122 3.83 23.13 -1.10
CA ASP A 122 4.77 24.17 -0.65
C ASP A 122 4.08 25.28 0.16
N THR A 123 2.78 25.51 -0.03
CA THR A 123 1.97 26.47 0.73
C THR A 123 1.87 26.14 2.22
N LEU A 124 2.11 24.87 2.60
CA LEU A 124 2.18 24.45 4.01
C LEU A 124 3.37 25.07 4.75
N GLY A 125 4.37 25.63 4.06
CA GLY A 125 5.48 26.40 4.61
C GLY A 125 6.44 25.61 5.52
N ASP A 126 6.32 24.29 5.65
CA ASP A 126 7.18 23.46 6.52
C ASP A 126 8.16 22.61 5.70
N ARG A 127 9.39 23.07 5.57
CA ARG A 127 10.46 22.36 4.88
C ARG A 127 10.73 20.98 5.46
N VAL A 128 10.65 20.81 6.79
CA VAL A 128 10.93 19.52 7.43
C VAL A 128 9.82 18.53 7.14
N PHE A 129 8.56 18.97 7.10
CA PHE A 129 7.44 18.15 6.64
C PHE A 129 7.66 17.66 5.20
N ARG A 130 7.98 18.56 4.27
CA ARG A 130 8.32 18.20 2.89
C ARG A 130 9.43 17.15 2.84
N ASP A 131 10.53 17.39 3.54
CA ASP A 131 11.67 16.48 3.58
C ASP A 131 11.26 15.08 4.09
N LEU A 132 10.41 15.01 5.12
CA LEU A 132 9.88 13.73 5.65
C LEU A 132 8.93 13.03 4.66
N VAL A 133 8.10 13.77 3.93
CA VAL A 133 7.23 13.23 2.88
C VAL A 133 8.07 12.63 1.75
N LEU A 134 9.05 13.38 1.24
CA LEU A 134 9.91 12.92 0.14
C LEU A 134 10.81 11.75 0.57
N ALA A 135 11.35 11.77 1.80
CA ALA A 135 12.08 10.63 2.34
C ALA A 135 11.20 9.38 2.41
N ARG A 136 9.92 9.53 2.77
CA ARG A 136 8.95 8.42 2.80
C ARG A 136 8.68 7.84 1.42
N VAL A 137 8.63 8.67 0.38
CA VAL A 137 8.48 8.20 -1.02
C VAL A 137 9.70 7.39 -1.45
N VAL A 138 10.92 7.89 -1.16
CA VAL A 138 12.18 7.30 -1.67
C VAL A 138 12.55 6.03 -0.91
N GLU A 139 12.51 6.07 0.42
CA GLU A 139 12.89 4.94 1.27
C GLU A 139 12.13 5.02 2.60
N PRO A 140 11.00 4.32 2.71
CA PRO A 140 10.20 4.30 3.94
C PRO A 140 10.98 3.71 5.11
N THR A 141 11.27 4.54 6.08
CA THR A 141 12.08 4.17 7.24
C THR A 141 11.59 4.83 8.52
N SER A 142 12.31 4.62 9.64
CA SER A 142 12.01 5.28 10.91
C SER A 142 12.35 6.78 10.84
N LEU A 143 11.75 7.58 11.74
CA LEU A 143 12.07 9.00 11.86
C LEU A 143 13.57 9.23 12.14
N LEU A 144 14.20 8.32 12.90
CA LEU A 144 15.63 8.40 13.22
C LEU A 144 16.49 8.20 11.96
N ASP A 145 16.13 7.23 11.12
CA ASP A 145 16.90 6.90 9.91
C ASP A 145 16.53 7.79 8.70
N ALA A 146 15.46 8.58 8.78
CA ALA A 146 15.08 9.53 7.75
C ALA A 146 16.21 10.54 7.43
N GLY A 147 17.04 10.89 8.44
CA GLY A 147 18.20 11.74 8.24
C GLY A 147 19.20 11.15 7.25
N ARG A 148 19.48 9.86 7.31
CA ARG A 148 20.35 9.15 6.35
C ARG A 148 19.79 9.24 4.93
N VAL A 149 18.48 8.98 4.77
CA VAL A 149 17.82 9.06 3.45
C VAL A 149 17.91 10.47 2.88
N LEU A 150 17.69 11.49 3.71
CA LEU A 150 17.81 12.90 3.28
C LEU A 150 19.25 13.26 2.89
N THR A 151 20.23 12.76 3.62
CA THR A 151 21.64 12.94 3.26
C THR A 151 21.96 12.26 1.91
N ASP A 152 21.45 11.05 1.67
CA ASP A 152 21.57 10.35 0.39
C ASP A 152 20.92 11.11 -0.78
N LEU A 153 19.92 11.95 -0.48
CA LEU A 153 19.24 12.85 -1.42
C LEU A 153 19.91 14.24 -1.55
N GLY A 154 21.09 14.44 -0.98
CA GLY A 154 21.82 15.70 -1.02
C GLY A 154 21.24 16.80 -0.13
N ARG A 155 20.51 16.42 0.93
CA ARG A 155 19.91 17.36 1.88
C ARG A 155 20.64 17.31 3.22
N SER A 156 20.74 18.48 3.87
CA SER A 156 21.13 18.55 5.28
C SER A 156 19.88 18.30 6.14
N PRO A 157 19.77 17.12 6.80
CA PRO A 157 18.59 16.78 7.56
C PRO A 157 18.44 17.67 8.80
N ALA A 158 17.20 17.95 9.17
CA ALA A 158 16.92 18.54 10.47
C ALA A 158 17.30 17.58 11.61
N SER A 159 17.62 18.11 12.81
CA SER A 159 17.86 17.26 13.96
C SER A 159 16.64 16.40 14.31
N TYR A 160 16.87 15.24 14.92
CA TYR A 160 15.80 14.37 15.39
C TYR A 160 14.77 15.08 16.29
N ALA A 161 15.26 15.97 17.17
CA ALA A 161 14.41 16.80 18.01
C ALA A 161 13.53 17.76 17.21
N THR A 162 14.07 18.34 16.12
CA THR A 162 13.32 19.22 15.21
C THR A 162 12.27 18.39 14.44
N MET A 163 12.63 17.23 13.90
CA MET A 163 11.69 16.34 13.23
C MET A 163 10.52 15.95 14.16
N LYS A 164 10.80 15.62 15.44
CA LYS A 164 9.74 15.37 16.42
C LYS A 164 8.83 16.57 16.68
N ARG A 165 9.39 17.78 16.72
CA ARG A 165 8.57 19.01 16.86
C ARG A 165 7.70 19.24 15.63
N THR A 166 8.23 18.94 14.44
CA THR A 166 7.43 18.98 13.19
C THR A 166 6.25 18.03 13.27
N LEU A 167 6.42 16.76 13.72
CA LEU A 167 5.28 15.85 13.88
C LEU A 167 4.18 16.44 14.78
N LYS A 168 4.54 17.14 15.84
CA LYS A 168 3.55 17.82 16.69
C LYS A 168 2.86 18.96 15.93
N ARG A 169 3.61 19.80 15.18
CA ARG A 169 3.03 20.89 14.36
C ARG A 169 2.08 20.36 13.29
N VAL A 170 2.42 19.24 12.64
CA VAL A 170 1.55 18.60 11.63
C VAL A 170 0.16 18.31 12.18
N VAL A 171 0.06 17.88 13.45
CA VAL A 171 -1.22 17.62 14.09
C VAL A 171 -1.90 18.90 14.57
N THR A 172 -1.18 19.78 15.29
CA THR A 172 -1.76 21.01 15.85
C THR A 172 -2.07 22.08 14.81
N GLY A 173 -1.43 22.02 13.65
CA GLY A 173 -1.66 22.90 12.51
C GLY A 173 -2.57 22.27 11.44
N GLU A 174 -3.22 21.14 11.74
CA GLU A 174 -4.22 20.49 10.87
C GLU A 174 -3.74 20.21 9.44
N PHE A 175 -2.43 19.91 9.27
CA PHE A 175 -1.83 19.70 7.95
C PHE A 175 -2.53 18.62 7.13
N ARG A 176 -3.20 17.65 7.77
CA ARG A 176 -3.97 16.64 7.04
C ARG A 176 -5.12 17.27 6.27
N ASP A 177 -5.81 18.23 6.89
CA ASP A 177 -6.94 18.93 6.28
C ASP A 177 -6.47 19.87 5.16
N ASP A 178 -5.33 20.53 5.36
CA ASP A 178 -4.72 21.36 4.30
C ASP A 178 -4.21 20.51 3.12
N VAL A 179 -3.57 19.36 3.38
CA VAL A 179 -3.17 18.42 2.33
C VAL A 179 -4.40 17.90 1.57
N ALA A 180 -5.52 17.60 2.28
CA ALA A 180 -6.75 17.16 1.65
C ALA A 180 -7.36 18.25 0.75
N LYS A 181 -7.36 19.52 1.18
CA LYS A 181 -7.79 20.65 0.34
C LYS A 181 -6.97 20.77 -0.93
N LEU A 182 -5.64 20.74 -0.80
CA LEU A 182 -4.73 20.84 -1.95
C LEU A 182 -4.86 19.64 -2.90
N CYS A 183 -5.04 18.43 -2.36
CA CYS A 183 -5.34 17.25 -3.17
C CYS A 183 -6.65 17.40 -3.95
N PHE A 184 -7.70 17.93 -3.31
CA PHE A 184 -8.98 18.19 -3.96
C PHE A 184 -8.86 19.26 -5.04
N GLU A 185 -8.19 20.37 -4.77
CA GLU A 185 -7.93 21.45 -5.76
C GLU A 185 -7.19 20.90 -6.98
N HIS A 186 -6.14 20.10 -6.75
CA HIS A 186 -5.37 19.47 -7.83
C HIS A 186 -6.23 18.51 -8.67
N ALA A 187 -6.99 17.64 -8.02
CA ALA A 187 -7.86 16.68 -8.70
C ALA A 187 -8.99 17.38 -9.47
N SER A 188 -9.61 18.44 -8.89
CA SER A 188 -10.65 19.25 -9.53
C SER A 188 -10.15 19.99 -10.77
N ALA A 189 -8.90 20.46 -10.74
CA ALA A 189 -8.29 21.11 -11.90
C ALA A 189 -7.98 20.12 -13.03
N SER A 190 -7.80 18.83 -12.69
CA SER A 190 -7.43 17.77 -13.63
C SER A 190 -8.63 17.00 -14.20
N GLY A 191 -9.81 17.08 -13.57
CA GLY A 191 -10.98 16.32 -13.98
C GLY A 191 -12.21 16.50 -13.11
N ASP A 192 -13.22 15.68 -13.39
CA ASP A 192 -14.50 15.67 -12.66
C ASP A 192 -14.41 14.79 -11.39
N ILE A 193 -14.73 15.38 -10.25
CA ILE A 193 -14.82 14.69 -8.94
C ILE A 193 -16.27 14.32 -8.60
N SER A 194 -17.15 14.22 -9.58
CA SER A 194 -18.53 13.75 -9.36
C SER A 194 -18.62 12.32 -8.82
N LEU A 195 -17.54 11.54 -8.94
CA LEU A 195 -17.45 10.16 -8.46
C LEU A 195 -16.20 9.95 -7.61
N VAL A 196 -16.40 9.48 -6.40
CA VAL A 196 -15.34 9.15 -5.45
C VAL A 196 -15.41 7.69 -5.02
N LEU A 197 -14.25 7.09 -4.83
CA LEU A 197 -14.10 5.69 -4.43
C LEU A 197 -13.67 5.63 -2.97
N TYR A 198 -14.36 4.84 -2.17
CA TYR A 198 -14.06 4.69 -0.75
C TYR A 198 -13.79 3.23 -0.37
N ASP A 199 -12.74 3.01 0.39
CA ASP A 199 -12.44 1.72 1.00
C ASP A 199 -11.77 1.93 2.36
N VAL A 200 -11.69 0.85 3.15
CA VAL A 200 -11.02 0.84 4.45
C VAL A 200 -9.98 -0.25 4.55
N THR A 201 -8.99 0.01 5.38
CA THR A 201 -7.98 -0.97 5.72
C THR A 201 -7.62 -0.91 7.19
N THR A 202 -7.00 -1.98 7.71
CA THR A 202 -6.45 -2.00 9.06
C THR A 202 -4.93 -1.86 9.02
N LEU A 203 -4.40 -1.04 9.93
CA LEU A 203 -2.97 -0.94 10.22
C LEU A 203 -2.74 -1.41 11.65
N TYR A 204 -1.91 -2.44 11.82
CA TYR A 204 -1.63 -3.05 13.11
C TYR A 204 -0.33 -2.51 13.72
N PHE A 205 -0.24 -2.68 15.04
CA PHE A 205 0.92 -2.30 15.85
C PHE A 205 1.52 -3.55 16.47
N GLU A 206 2.83 -3.67 16.42
CA GLU A 206 3.56 -4.74 17.11
C GLU A 206 3.76 -4.38 18.59
N VAL A 207 2.64 -4.19 19.31
CA VAL A 207 2.59 -3.87 20.74
C VAL A 207 1.36 -4.55 21.36
N GLU A 208 1.45 -4.95 22.63
CA GLU A 208 0.34 -5.62 23.31
C GLU A 208 -0.68 -4.65 23.93
N LYS A 209 -0.28 -3.38 24.14
CA LYS A 209 -1.10 -2.42 24.90
C LYS A 209 -2.07 -1.65 24.01
N GLU A 210 -3.35 -1.77 24.32
CA GLU A 210 -4.43 -0.95 23.77
C GLU A 210 -4.47 0.46 24.37
N ASP A 211 -5.05 1.40 23.63
CA ASP A 211 -5.45 2.72 24.09
C ASP A 211 -6.82 3.13 23.50
N LYS A 212 -7.16 4.41 23.55
CA LYS A 212 -8.45 4.90 23.00
C LYS A 212 -8.58 4.70 21.49
N LEU A 213 -7.47 4.73 20.73
CA LEU A 213 -7.44 4.62 19.27
C LEU A 213 -7.04 3.21 18.83
N ARG A 214 -5.99 2.67 19.45
CA ARG A 214 -5.47 1.33 19.14
C ARG A 214 -6.28 0.29 19.90
N LYS A 215 -7.07 -0.49 19.17
CA LYS A 215 -7.93 -1.53 19.72
C LYS A 215 -7.73 -2.83 18.97
N VAL A 216 -7.89 -3.95 19.68
CA VAL A 216 -8.04 -5.25 19.03
C VAL A 216 -9.41 -5.27 18.34
N GLY A 217 -9.43 -5.59 17.06
CA GLY A 217 -10.64 -5.60 16.24
C GLY A 217 -10.63 -6.72 15.22
N TYR A 218 -11.64 -6.73 14.36
CA TYR A 218 -11.70 -7.70 13.27
C TYR A 218 -10.51 -7.50 12.33
N SER A 219 -9.70 -8.54 12.15
CA SER A 219 -8.57 -8.57 11.23
C SER A 219 -8.78 -9.64 10.17
N LYS A 220 -8.70 -9.25 8.89
CA LYS A 220 -8.70 -10.19 7.75
C LYS A 220 -7.52 -11.19 7.84
N GLU A 221 -6.42 -10.77 8.49
CA GLU A 221 -5.20 -11.56 8.70
C GLU A 221 -5.26 -12.39 10.00
N ARG A 222 -6.39 -12.34 10.75
CA ARG A 222 -6.61 -13.04 12.04
C ARG A 222 -5.56 -12.71 13.11
N ARG A 223 -5.07 -11.48 13.11
CA ARG A 223 -4.15 -10.97 14.13
C ARG A 223 -4.93 -10.54 15.37
N VAL A 224 -4.28 -10.70 16.53
CA VAL A 224 -4.77 -10.23 17.84
C VAL A 224 -4.04 -8.94 18.28
N ASP A 225 -3.18 -8.40 17.42
CA ASP A 225 -2.47 -7.16 17.69
C ASP A 225 -3.43 -5.97 17.67
N PRO A 226 -3.24 -4.95 18.54
CA PRO A 226 -3.97 -3.70 18.44
C PRO A 226 -3.78 -3.06 17.07
N GLN A 227 -4.85 -2.53 16.51
CA GLN A 227 -4.90 -1.94 15.18
C GLN A 227 -5.65 -0.61 15.19
N ILE A 228 -5.58 0.12 14.10
CA ILE A 228 -6.48 1.22 13.75
C ILE A 228 -7.17 0.88 12.42
N VAL A 229 -8.34 1.46 12.21
CA VAL A 229 -9.03 1.43 10.92
C VAL A 229 -8.72 2.73 10.20
N VAL A 230 -8.30 2.63 8.94
CA VAL A 230 -7.98 3.78 8.08
C VAL A 230 -8.90 3.74 6.88
N GLY A 231 -9.69 4.80 6.69
CA GLY A 231 -10.49 5.04 5.51
C GLY A 231 -9.73 5.91 4.52
N LEU A 232 -9.85 5.63 3.23
CA LEU A 232 -9.26 6.40 2.15
C LEU A 232 -10.32 6.71 1.10
N LEU A 233 -10.48 7.99 0.80
CA LEU A 233 -11.27 8.50 -0.29
C LEU A 233 -10.33 8.88 -1.44
N VAL A 234 -10.63 8.41 -2.64
CA VAL A 234 -9.84 8.72 -3.84
C VAL A 234 -10.77 9.13 -4.98
N ASP A 235 -10.25 9.84 -5.96
CA ASP A 235 -10.94 10.09 -7.20
C ASP A 235 -11.05 8.81 -8.06
N ARG A 236 -11.67 8.92 -9.21
CA ARG A 236 -11.85 7.81 -10.16
C ARG A 236 -10.52 7.21 -10.66
N ALA A 237 -9.46 8.00 -10.73
CA ALA A 237 -8.11 7.55 -11.12
C ALA A 237 -7.33 6.93 -9.95
N GLY A 238 -7.84 7.02 -8.72
CA GLY A 238 -7.21 6.54 -7.50
C GLY A 238 -6.25 7.55 -6.87
N PHE A 239 -6.31 8.84 -7.26
CA PHE A 239 -5.59 9.91 -6.59
C PHE A 239 -6.24 10.19 -5.22
N PRO A 240 -5.46 10.31 -4.13
CA PRO A 240 -6.02 10.43 -2.79
C PRO A 240 -6.61 11.82 -2.54
N LEU A 241 -7.84 11.85 -2.01
CA LEU A 241 -8.57 13.08 -1.70
C LEU A 241 -8.70 13.31 -0.19
N GLU A 242 -8.92 12.23 0.57
CA GLU A 242 -9.17 12.30 2.01
C GLU A 242 -8.70 11.03 2.70
N ILE A 243 -8.18 11.15 3.93
CA ILE A 243 -7.82 10.02 4.79
C ILE A 243 -8.43 10.18 6.17
N GLY A 244 -9.13 9.14 6.64
CA GLY A 244 -9.71 9.07 7.98
C GLY A 244 -9.00 8.04 8.85
N CYS A 245 -8.90 8.33 10.16
CA CYS A 245 -8.35 7.41 11.15
C CYS A 245 -9.40 7.13 12.23
N PHE A 246 -9.70 5.85 12.45
CA PHE A 246 -10.74 5.38 13.37
C PHE A 246 -10.20 4.35 14.34
N GLU A 247 -10.92 4.15 15.44
CA GLU A 247 -10.59 3.13 16.44
C GLU A 247 -10.52 1.73 15.82
N GLY A 248 -9.56 0.92 16.26
CA GLY A 248 -9.27 -0.37 15.65
C GLY A 248 -10.38 -1.42 15.71
N ASN A 249 -11.34 -1.27 16.64
CA ASN A 249 -12.52 -2.11 16.77
C ASN A 249 -13.78 -1.52 16.08
N LYS A 250 -13.66 -0.35 15.43
CA LYS A 250 -14.78 0.27 14.73
C LYS A 250 -15.18 -0.56 13.52
N ALA A 251 -16.48 -0.76 13.31
CA ALA A 251 -16.99 -1.48 12.15
C ALA A 251 -16.71 -0.68 10.87
N GLU A 252 -16.28 -1.35 9.80
CA GLU A 252 -16.03 -0.72 8.49
C GLU A 252 -17.24 0.09 8.03
N THR A 253 -18.46 -0.41 8.30
CA THR A 253 -19.71 0.25 7.95
C THR A 253 -19.93 1.61 8.62
N SER A 254 -19.32 1.88 9.76
CA SER A 254 -19.50 3.13 10.51
C SER A 254 -18.43 4.19 10.21
N THR A 255 -17.55 3.93 9.22
CA THR A 255 -16.46 4.84 8.85
C THR A 255 -16.76 5.68 7.62
N ILE A 256 -17.69 5.23 6.78
CA ILE A 256 -17.96 5.85 5.47
C ILE A 256 -18.64 7.24 5.63
N LEU A 257 -19.70 7.33 6.40
CA LEU A 257 -20.45 8.58 6.53
C LEU A 257 -19.61 9.72 7.15
N PRO A 258 -18.88 9.50 8.27
CA PRO A 258 -18.06 10.57 8.86
C PRO A 258 -17.00 11.14 7.90
N ILE A 259 -16.37 10.32 7.07
CA ILE A 259 -15.33 10.82 6.17
C ILE A 259 -15.94 11.57 4.98
N ILE A 260 -17.07 11.12 4.48
CA ILE A 260 -17.75 11.78 3.36
C ILE A 260 -18.37 13.11 3.81
N THR A 261 -19.00 13.15 4.97
CA THR A 261 -19.55 14.40 5.52
C THR A 261 -18.42 15.43 5.74
N ALA A 262 -17.32 15.04 6.36
CA ALA A 262 -16.17 15.92 6.53
C ALA A 262 -15.59 16.41 5.20
N PHE A 263 -15.57 15.55 4.18
CA PHE A 263 -15.14 15.91 2.84
C PHE A 263 -16.10 16.90 2.18
N GLN A 264 -17.42 16.66 2.25
CA GLN A 264 -18.43 17.57 1.70
C GLN A 264 -18.39 18.96 2.36
N GLU A 265 -18.35 19.00 3.70
CA GLU A 265 -18.27 20.25 4.47
C GLU A 265 -17.01 21.05 4.15
N ARG A 266 -15.87 20.36 3.95
CA ARG A 266 -14.58 21.01 3.65
C ARG A 266 -14.54 21.61 2.25
N HIS A 267 -15.17 20.96 1.27
CA HIS A 267 -15.03 21.30 -0.15
C HIS A 267 -16.29 21.87 -0.79
N ASP A 268 -17.37 22.03 -0.01
CA ASP A 268 -18.69 22.50 -0.48
C ASP A 268 -19.21 21.70 -1.70
N VAL A 269 -19.04 20.37 -1.65
CA VAL A 269 -19.46 19.44 -2.71
C VAL A 269 -20.80 18.84 -2.35
N ALA A 270 -21.88 19.32 -2.97
CA ALA A 270 -23.24 18.86 -2.68
C ALA A 270 -23.61 17.55 -3.39
N ASP A 271 -23.16 17.34 -4.63
CA ASP A 271 -23.58 16.23 -5.50
C ASP A 271 -22.38 15.37 -5.89
N MET A 272 -22.30 14.17 -5.33
CA MET A 272 -21.25 13.21 -5.63
C MET A 272 -21.78 11.77 -5.54
N VAL A 273 -21.17 10.89 -6.31
CA VAL A 273 -21.41 9.45 -6.25
C VAL A 273 -20.33 8.77 -5.43
N VAL A 274 -20.74 8.11 -4.37
CA VAL A 274 -19.84 7.35 -3.49
C VAL A 274 -19.85 5.89 -3.90
N VAL A 275 -18.69 5.36 -4.26
CA VAL A 275 -18.55 3.93 -4.60
C VAL A 275 -17.79 3.21 -3.50
N ALA A 276 -18.37 2.10 -2.98
CA ALA A 276 -17.78 1.34 -1.89
C ALA A 276 -18.01 -0.17 -2.03
N ASP A 277 -17.19 -0.99 -1.34
CA ASP A 277 -17.28 -2.45 -1.42
C ASP A 277 -18.50 -3.01 -0.65
N ALA A 278 -18.84 -4.25 -0.97
CA ALA A 278 -19.94 -5.03 -0.35
C ALA A 278 -19.82 -5.16 1.19
N GLY A 279 -18.62 -5.05 1.76
CA GLY A 279 -18.37 -5.00 3.20
C GLY A 279 -19.03 -3.80 3.89
N MET A 280 -19.20 -2.70 3.15
CA MET A 280 -19.83 -1.46 3.60
C MET A 280 -21.36 -1.48 3.52
N LEU A 281 -21.94 -2.55 2.96
CA LEU A 281 -23.38 -2.66 2.73
C LEU A 281 -24.11 -3.09 4.01
N SER A 282 -24.65 -2.15 4.76
CA SER A 282 -25.71 -2.38 5.74
C SER A 282 -26.95 -1.57 5.34
N ALA A 283 -28.14 -2.05 5.71
CA ALA A 283 -29.39 -1.31 5.43
C ALA A 283 -29.42 0.07 6.11
N THR A 284 -28.74 0.19 7.24
CA THR A 284 -28.60 1.46 7.97
C THR A 284 -27.71 2.43 7.20
N ASN A 285 -26.51 2.00 6.77
CA ASN A 285 -25.60 2.86 6.01
C ASN A 285 -26.21 3.41 4.72
N LEU A 286 -26.91 2.54 3.96
CA LEU A 286 -27.54 2.97 2.72
C LEU A 286 -28.64 4.02 2.96
N ARG A 287 -29.40 3.88 4.07
CA ARG A 287 -30.40 4.88 4.45
C ARG A 287 -29.75 6.19 4.88
N GLU A 288 -28.69 6.13 5.70
CA GLU A 288 -27.96 7.31 6.14
C GLU A 288 -27.34 8.08 4.96
N LEU A 289 -26.79 7.37 3.95
CA LEU A 289 -26.31 8.00 2.72
C LEU A 289 -27.45 8.65 1.92
N ASP A 290 -28.58 7.97 1.78
CA ASP A 290 -29.75 8.49 1.06
C ASP A 290 -30.40 9.70 1.78
N GLU A 291 -30.52 9.64 3.11
CA GLU A 291 -30.99 10.73 3.96
C GLU A 291 -30.06 11.96 3.91
N ALA A 292 -28.77 11.74 3.69
CA ALA A 292 -27.77 12.79 3.45
C ALA A 292 -27.74 13.28 1.99
N ASN A 293 -28.69 12.88 1.13
CA ASN A 293 -28.74 13.18 -0.31
C ASN A 293 -27.50 12.74 -1.09
N LEU A 294 -26.79 11.72 -0.60
CA LEU A 294 -25.64 11.16 -1.28
C LEU A 294 -26.07 10.06 -2.25
N ARG A 295 -25.58 10.13 -3.47
CA ARG A 295 -25.68 9.03 -4.43
C ARG A 295 -24.63 7.98 -4.10
N PHE A 296 -24.99 6.71 -4.26
CA PHE A 296 -24.05 5.62 -3.96
C PHE A 296 -24.13 4.48 -4.96
N ILE A 297 -23.02 3.77 -5.10
CA ILE A 297 -22.91 2.47 -5.78
C ILE A 297 -22.12 1.55 -4.85
N VAL A 298 -22.74 0.46 -4.38
CA VAL A 298 -22.10 -0.50 -3.50
C VAL A 298 -22.31 -1.93 -3.97
N GLY A 299 -21.37 -2.82 -3.66
CA GLY A 299 -21.51 -4.24 -4.01
C GLY A 299 -22.68 -4.89 -3.28
N SER A 300 -23.53 -5.64 -3.97
CA SER A 300 -24.59 -6.42 -3.37
C SER A 300 -24.06 -7.73 -2.79
N ARG A 301 -24.64 -8.15 -1.67
CA ARG A 301 -24.37 -9.48 -1.10
C ARG A 301 -25.11 -10.55 -1.93
N MET A 302 -24.42 -11.66 -2.22
CA MET A 302 -25.00 -12.77 -2.98
C MET A 302 -26.27 -13.37 -2.35
N THR A 303 -26.49 -13.18 -1.06
CA THR A 303 -27.72 -13.57 -0.35
C THR A 303 -28.97 -12.80 -0.81
N LYS A 304 -28.80 -11.67 -1.48
CA LYS A 304 -29.90 -10.89 -2.05
C LYS A 304 -30.35 -11.39 -3.42
N ALA A 305 -29.47 -12.03 -4.19
CA ALA A 305 -29.75 -12.48 -5.57
C ALA A 305 -31.07 -13.30 -5.70
N PRO A 306 -31.40 -14.26 -4.83
CA PRO A 306 -32.66 -15.01 -4.96
C PRO A 306 -33.91 -14.15 -4.79
N ILE A 307 -33.80 -13.03 -4.08
CA ILE A 307 -34.89 -12.08 -3.82
C ILE A 307 -35.00 -11.08 -4.96
N ASP A 308 -33.85 -10.52 -5.37
CA ASP A 308 -33.79 -9.49 -6.41
C ASP A 308 -34.09 -10.06 -7.81
N LEU A 309 -33.76 -11.33 -8.06
CA LEU A 309 -33.94 -12.03 -9.34
C LEU A 309 -35.07 -13.07 -9.30
N ALA A 310 -36.10 -12.87 -8.46
CA ALA A 310 -37.16 -13.85 -8.28
C ALA A 310 -37.94 -14.13 -9.58
N SER A 311 -38.25 -13.11 -10.39
CA SER A 311 -38.89 -13.25 -11.70
C SER A 311 -37.98 -14.01 -12.68
N HIS A 312 -36.70 -13.64 -12.77
CA HIS A 312 -35.73 -14.31 -13.62
C HIS A 312 -35.63 -15.81 -13.31
N PHE A 313 -35.43 -16.15 -12.02
CA PHE A 313 -35.34 -17.56 -11.61
C PHE A 313 -36.63 -18.35 -11.89
N ARG A 314 -37.79 -17.70 -11.84
CA ARG A 314 -39.06 -18.33 -12.16
C ARG A 314 -39.20 -18.66 -13.64
N TRP A 315 -38.84 -17.72 -14.53
CA TRP A 315 -39.12 -17.82 -15.97
C TRP A 315 -37.94 -18.33 -16.79
N HIS A 316 -36.69 -18.10 -16.34
CA HIS A 316 -35.45 -18.45 -17.02
C HIS A 316 -34.58 -19.46 -16.23
N GLY A 317 -34.98 -19.80 -15.00
CA GLY A 317 -34.19 -20.69 -14.13
C GLY A 317 -32.82 -20.12 -13.81
N THR A 318 -31.79 -20.98 -13.86
CA THR A 318 -30.39 -20.60 -13.60
C THR A 318 -29.61 -20.34 -14.88
N TRP A 319 -30.30 -20.10 -15.99
CA TRP A 319 -29.68 -19.84 -17.28
C TRP A 319 -29.36 -18.35 -17.45
N PHE A 320 -28.10 -18.03 -17.77
CA PHE A 320 -27.62 -16.69 -18.03
C PHE A 320 -26.72 -16.68 -19.25
N THR A 321 -26.85 -15.64 -20.09
CA THR A 321 -25.94 -15.36 -21.20
C THR A 321 -24.71 -14.62 -20.70
N ASP A 322 -23.53 -14.88 -21.27
CA ASP A 322 -22.31 -14.15 -20.89
C ASP A 322 -22.45 -12.65 -21.20
N GLY A 323 -22.15 -11.82 -20.20
CA GLY A 323 -22.36 -10.36 -20.28
C GLY A 323 -23.79 -9.91 -19.99
N GLN A 324 -24.72 -10.81 -19.67
CA GLN A 324 -26.11 -10.44 -19.35
C GLN A 324 -26.14 -9.51 -18.14
N ILE A 325 -26.90 -8.41 -18.27
CA ILE A 325 -27.19 -7.47 -17.20
C ILE A 325 -28.68 -7.51 -16.91
N ILE A 326 -29.05 -7.55 -15.65
CA ILE A 326 -30.42 -7.48 -15.15
C ILE A 326 -30.51 -6.29 -14.20
N ASP A 327 -31.32 -5.31 -14.60
CA ASP A 327 -31.61 -4.12 -13.80
C ASP A 327 -32.98 -4.31 -13.14
N THR A 328 -33.03 -4.25 -11.81
CA THR A 328 -34.20 -4.62 -11.02
C THR A 328 -34.19 -3.91 -9.67
N LEU A 329 -34.89 -4.47 -8.69
CA LEU A 329 -35.12 -3.95 -7.35
C LEU A 329 -34.45 -4.82 -6.28
N THR A 330 -33.99 -4.17 -5.19
CA THR A 330 -33.64 -4.86 -3.94
C THR A 330 -34.35 -4.19 -2.77
N PRO A 331 -34.93 -4.93 -1.83
CA PRO A 331 -35.63 -4.31 -0.69
C PRO A 331 -34.65 -3.55 0.21
N ARG A 332 -35.04 -2.33 0.62
CA ARG A 332 -34.30 -1.49 1.59
C ARG A 332 -34.16 -2.21 2.94
N THR A 333 -35.21 -2.90 3.36
CA THR A 333 -35.25 -3.66 4.61
C THR A 333 -35.96 -4.99 4.43
N GLY A 334 -35.56 -5.98 5.22
CA GLY A 334 -36.21 -7.30 5.23
C GLY A 334 -35.98 -8.14 3.98
N ARG A 335 -36.98 -8.98 3.64
CA ARG A 335 -36.94 -9.97 2.55
C ARG A 335 -38.11 -9.83 1.55
N ARG A 336 -39.02 -8.88 1.75
CA ARG A 336 -40.12 -8.63 0.80
C ARG A 336 -39.60 -7.75 -0.32
N SER A 337 -39.53 -8.30 -1.53
CA SER A 337 -39.21 -7.56 -2.75
C SER A 337 -40.48 -7.23 -3.51
N GLU A 338 -40.50 -6.05 -4.12
CA GLU A 338 -41.51 -5.65 -5.09
C GLU A 338 -41.30 -6.39 -6.43
N ASN A 339 -40.11 -6.94 -6.67
CA ASN A 339 -39.89 -7.97 -7.70
C ASN A 339 -40.40 -9.32 -7.18
N ASN A 340 -41.52 -9.79 -7.71
CA ASN A 340 -42.07 -11.08 -7.33
C ASN A 340 -42.00 -12.08 -8.50
N ALA A 341 -41.99 -13.38 -8.16
CA ALA A 341 -41.85 -14.47 -9.13
C ALA A 341 -42.98 -14.56 -10.19
N LEU A 342 -44.07 -13.83 -10.04
CA LEU A 342 -45.18 -13.81 -11.00
C LEU A 342 -44.97 -12.81 -12.14
N LEU A 343 -44.09 -11.86 -11.95
CA LEU A 343 -43.76 -10.89 -12.99
C LEU A 343 -43.01 -11.57 -14.14
N ARG A 344 -43.42 -11.26 -15.38
CA ARG A 344 -42.76 -11.81 -16.57
C ARG A 344 -41.48 -11.07 -16.98
N ALA A 345 -41.32 -9.85 -16.49
CA ALA A 345 -40.12 -9.01 -16.68
C ALA A 345 -39.73 -8.41 -15.33
N GLU A 346 -38.46 -8.16 -15.16
CA GLU A 346 -37.93 -7.47 -13.99
C GLU A 346 -38.46 -6.03 -13.96
N PRO A 347 -38.97 -5.56 -12.80
CA PRO A 347 -39.42 -4.17 -12.66
C PRO A 347 -38.21 -3.23 -12.69
N VAL A 348 -38.30 -2.16 -13.45
CA VAL A 348 -37.31 -1.08 -13.45
C VAL A 348 -37.53 -0.21 -12.22
N TRP A 349 -36.47 0.06 -11.46
CA TRP A 349 -36.56 0.85 -10.26
C TRP A 349 -36.87 2.34 -10.57
N ASP A 350 -37.86 2.87 -9.87
CA ASP A 350 -38.22 4.28 -9.83
C ASP A 350 -38.41 4.66 -8.37
N PRO A 351 -37.77 5.75 -7.85
CA PRO A 351 -37.83 6.10 -6.44
C PRO A 351 -39.24 6.45 -5.96
N ALA A 352 -40.12 6.99 -6.83
CA ALA A 352 -41.50 7.32 -6.48
C ALA A 352 -42.41 6.09 -6.47
N ALA A 353 -42.23 5.18 -7.44
CA ALA A 353 -43.01 3.95 -7.56
C ALA A 353 -42.55 2.86 -6.56
N HIS A 354 -41.29 2.86 -6.17
CA HIS A 354 -40.70 1.81 -5.35
C HIS A 354 -39.97 2.37 -4.10
N PRO A 355 -40.68 3.10 -3.20
CA PRO A 355 -40.06 3.76 -2.04
C PRO A 355 -39.47 2.77 -1.03
N GLY A 356 -39.92 1.49 -1.04
CA GLY A 356 -39.41 0.40 -0.20
C GLY A 356 -38.17 -0.30 -0.73
N SER A 357 -37.70 0.09 -1.91
CA SER A 357 -36.60 -0.60 -2.62
C SER A 357 -35.49 0.36 -3.02
N TRP A 358 -34.29 -0.21 -3.28
CA TRP A 358 -33.19 0.38 -4.01
C TRP A 358 -33.13 -0.25 -5.41
N ARG A 359 -32.47 0.42 -6.35
CA ARG A 359 -32.10 -0.17 -7.63
C ARG A 359 -31.02 -1.25 -7.42
N ALA A 360 -31.19 -2.40 -8.03
CA ALA A 360 -30.23 -3.50 -8.04
C ALA A 360 -29.82 -3.83 -9.47
N VAL A 361 -28.53 -3.80 -9.75
CA VAL A 361 -27.97 -4.19 -11.05
C VAL A 361 -27.20 -5.49 -10.85
N TRP A 362 -27.59 -6.55 -11.55
CA TRP A 362 -26.94 -7.85 -11.53
C TRP A 362 -26.30 -8.17 -12.86
N ALA A 363 -25.05 -8.60 -12.85
CA ALA A 363 -24.32 -8.97 -14.05
C ALA A 363 -23.82 -10.42 -13.95
N TYR A 364 -23.93 -11.16 -15.06
CA TYR A 364 -23.38 -12.50 -15.20
C TYR A 364 -22.11 -12.49 -16.04
N SER A 365 -21.09 -13.25 -15.64
CA SER A 365 -19.88 -13.45 -16.42
C SER A 365 -19.45 -14.92 -16.39
N ARG A 366 -19.26 -15.50 -17.56
CA ARG A 366 -18.74 -16.87 -17.73
C ARG A 366 -17.34 -17.01 -17.11
N LYS A 367 -16.47 -16.01 -17.28
CA LYS A 367 -15.14 -16.00 -16.67
C LYS A 367 -15.22 -16.07 -15.14
N ARG A 368 -16.18 -15.34 -14.54
CA ARG A 368 -16.46 -15.38 -13.10
C ARG A 368 -17.02 -16.75 -12.71
N ALA A 369 -17.96 -17.29 -13.50
CA ALA A 369 -18.58 -18.59 -13.24
C ALA A 369 -17.56 -19.72 -13.16
N VAL A 370 -16.56 -19.75 -14.04
CA VAL A 370 -15.47 -20.73 -14.00
C VAL A 370 -14.69 -20.64 -12.68
N ARG A 371 -14.33 -19.41 -12.25
CA ARG A 371 -13.61 -19.18 -10.99
C ARG A 371 -14.44 -19.55 -9.77
N ASP A 372 -15.71 -19.16 -9.75
CA ASP A 372 -16.64 -19.42 -8.64
C ASP A 372 -16.90 -20.92 -8.50
N ASN A 373 -17.09 -21.64 -9.62
CA ASN A 373 -17.25 -23.11 -9.64
C ASN A 373 -16.01 -23.81 -9.07
N ARG A 374 -14.80 -23.37 -9.44
CA ARG A 374 -13.57 -23.93 -8.88
C ARG A 374 -13.52 -23.76 -7.34
N THR A 375 -13.92 -22.61 -6.85
CA THR A 375 -13.97 -22.32 -5.41
C THR A 375 -15.02 -23.16 -4.72
N LEU A 376 -16.22 -23.29 -5.32
CA LEU A 376 -17.31 -24.11 -4.77
C LEU A 376 -16.92 -25.59 -4.72
N ASN A 377 -16.29 -26.14 -5.76
CA ASN A 377 -15.81 -27.52 -5.76
C ASN A 377 -14.88 -27.79 -4.57
N LEU A 378 -13.90 -26.92 -4.34
CA LEU A 378 -13.00 -27.04 -3.20
C LEU A 378 -13.72 -26.95 -1.84
N GLN A 379 -14.76 -26.13 -1.73
CA GLN A 379 -15.55 -26.00 -0.50
C GLN A 379 -16.43 -27.25 -0.28
N GLU A 380 -17.01 -27.78 -1.33
CA GLU A 380 -17.82 -29.02 -1.30
C GLU A 380 -16.95 -30.24 -0.96
N GLU A 381 -15.77 -30.39 -1.55
CA GLU A 381 -14.79 -31.42 -1.20
C GLU A 381 -14.39 -31.35 0.28
N ARG A 382 -14.16 -30.16 0.80
CA ARG A 382 -13.89 -29.97 2.24
C ARG A 382 -15.06 -30.36 3.11
N ALA A 383 -16.29 -30.02 2.70
CA ALA A 383 -17.50 -30.38 3.41
C ALA A 383 -17.68 -31.93 3.45
N ARG A 384 -17.50 -32.60 2.32
CA ARG A 384 -17.53 -34.07 2.22
C ARG A 384 -16.47 -34.72 3.11
N ALA A 385 -15.23 -34.18 3.13
CA ALA A 385 -14.16 -34.69 3.98
C ALA A 385 -14.48 -34.58 5.48
N VAL A 386 -15.21 -33.51 5.88
CA VAL A 386 -15.69 -33.36 7.26
C VAL A 386 -16.80 -34.35 7.58
N VAL A 387 -17.78 -34.54 6.69
CA VAL A 387 -18.86 -35.54 6.86
C VAL A 387 -18.31 -36.95 6.94
N ALA A 388 -17.25 -37.24 6.18
CA ALA A 388 -16.54 -38.52 6.21
C ALA A 388 -15.59 -38.70 7.41
N GLY A 389 -15.52 -37.73 8.32
CA GLY A 389 -14.62 -37.79 9.49
C GLY A 389 -13.12 -37.61 9.19
N GLN A 390 -12.75 -37.29 7.93
CA GLN A 390 -11.36 -37.15 7.49
C GLN A 390 -10.76 -35.81 7.92
N LYS A 391 -11.57 -34.81 8.28
CA LYS A 391 -11.18 -33.49 8.75
C LYS A 391 -12.02 -33.03 9.93
N ALA A 392 -11.40 -32.30 10.87
CA ALA A 392 -12.09 -31.71 11.99
C ALA A 392 -13.12 -30.66 11.56
N ALA A 393 -14.32 -30.72 12.13
CA ALA A 393 -15.42 -29.79 11.89
C ALA A 393 -15.17 -28.43 12.58
N ARG A 394 -14.43 -27.49 11.92
CA ARG A 394 -14.53 -26.06 12.24
C ARG A 394 -15.50 -25.42 11.26
N THR A 395 -16.80 -25.37 11.60
CA THR A 395 -17.87 -24.69 10.83
C THR A 395 -17.61 -24.61 9.31
N PRO A 396 -17.43 -25.73 8.61
CA PRO A 396 -17.25 -25.69 7.17
C PRO A 396 -18.54 -25.25 6.50
N ARG A 397 -18.44 -24.40 5.49
CA ARG A 397 -19.58 -24.09 4.62
C ARG A 397 -20.14 -25.40 4.06
N PHE A 398 -21.47 -25.54 4.01
CA PHE A 398 -22.18 -26.72 3.49
C PHE A 398 -22.18 -27.96 4.39
N VAL A 399 -21.90 -27.80 5.68
CA VAL A 399 -22.11 -28.86 6.66
C VAL A 399 -23.10 -28.36 7.71
N THR A 400 -24.15 -29.15 7.94
CA THR A 400 -25.07 -29.00 9.06
C THR A 400 -24.80 -30.10 10.08
N THR A 401 -24.90 -29.77 11.36
CA THR A 401 -24.72 -30.76 12.44
C THR A 401 -26.06 -30.94 13.15
N SER A 402 -26.62 -32.12 13.08
CA SER A 402 -27.84 -32.50 13.80
C SER A 402 -27.50 -33.61 14.79
N LYS A 403 -27.81 -33.37 16.08
CA LYS A 403 -27.55 -34.34 17.17
C LYS A 403 -26.09 -34.85 17.20
N GLY A 404 -25.12 -33.99 16.88
CA GLY A 404 -23.70 -34.35 16.86
C GLY A 404 -23.19 -35.01 15.58
N THR A 405 -24.07 -35.36 14.64
CA THR A 405 -23.68 -35.96 13.36
C THR A 405 -23.61 -34.92 12.26
N PRO A 406 -22.45 -34.71 11.60
CA PRO A 406 -22.33 -33.81 10.48
C PRO A 406 -22.95 -34.42 9.22
N THR A 407 -23.74 -33.61 8.50
CA THR A 407 -24.37 -33.97 7.23
C THR A 407 -24.15 -32.90 6.19
N LEU A 408 -24.18 -33.26 4.91
CA LEU A 408 -24.05 -32.28 3.84
C LEU A 408 -25.32 -31.42 3.71
N ASP A 409 -25.18 -30.12 3.58
CA ASP A 409 -26.28 -29.19 3.28
C ASP A 409 -26.44 -29.05 1.76
N GLU A 410 -27.06 -30.04 1.13
CA GLU A 410 -27.30 -30.10 -0.32
C GLU A 410 -28.12 -28.88 -0.80
N ALA A 411 -29.06 -28.41 0.01
CA ALA A 411 -29.85 -27.22 -0.33
C ALA A 411 -29.01 -25.94 -0.41
N SER A 412 -28.04 -25.78 0.49
CA SER A 412 -27.11 -24.65 0.44
C SER A 412 -26.11 -24.77 -0.72
N ILE A 413 -25.68 -25.99 -1.08
CA ILE A 413 -24.86 -26.24 -2.27
C ILE A 413 -25.64 -25.87 -3.52
N ALA A 414 -26.87 -26.36 -3.69
CA ALA A 414 -27.70 -26.05 -4.85
C ALA A 414 -27.94 -24.54 -4.99
N ARG A 415 -28.28 -23.85 -3.88
CA ARG A 415 -28.40 -22.38 -3.88
C ARG A 415 -27.11 -21.68 -4.31
N ALA A 416 -25.96 -22.13 -3.82
CA ALA A 416 -24.67 -21.53 -4.19
C ALA A 416 -24.34 -21.76 -5.68
N ARG A 417 -24.67 -22.96 -6.22
CA ARG A 417 -24.50 -23.29 -7.64
C ARG A 417 -25.38 -22.44 -8.56
N ALA A 418 -26.61 -22.16 -8.14
CA ALA A 418 -27.54 -21.31 -8.89
C ALA A 418 -27.06 -19.86 -9.04
N LEU A 419 -26.14 -19.40 -8.19
CA LEU A 419 -25.65 -18.02 -8.15
C LEU A 419 -24.24 -17.85 -8.76
N VAL A 420 -23.67 -18.92 -9.31
CA VAL A 420 -22.33 -18.89 -9.90
C VAL A 420 -22.29 -17.94 -11.08
N GLY A 421 -21.25 -17.11 -11.12
CA GLY A 421 -21.03 -16.13 -12.20
C GLY A 421 -21.73 -14.80 -12.01
N LEU A 422 -22.67 -14.69 -11.05
CA LEU A 422 -23.38 -13.44 -10.77
C LEU A 422 -22.55 -12.50 -9.88
N LYS A 423 -22.72 -11.20 -10.12
CA LYS A 423 -22.28 -10.11 -9.25
C LYS A 423 -23.37 -9.06 -9.24
N GLY A 424 -23.74 -8.61 -8.05
CA GLY A 424 -24.77 -7.59 -7.87
C GLY A 424 -24.20 -6.29 -7.35
N TYR A 425 -24.93 -5.22 -7.66
CA TYR A 425 -24.64 -3.84 -7.25
C TYR A 425 -25.95 -3.19 -6.80
N VAL A 426 -25.86 -2.30 -5.82
CA VAL A 426 -27.01 -1.56 -5.29
C VAL A 426 -26.73 -0.07 -5.40
N THR A 427 -27.71 0.70 -5.86
CA THR A 427 -27.61 2.13 -6.03
C THR A 427 -28.95 2.83 -5.77
N ASN A 428 -28.92 4.12 -5.44
CA ASN A 428 -30.06 5.03 -5.43
C ASN A 428 -30.10 5.96 -6.65
N ILE A 429 -29.34 5.64 -7.71
CA ILE A 429 -29.29 6.43 -8.95
C ILE A 429 -30.29 5.84 -9.95
N PRO A 430 -31.27 6.63 -10.45
CA PRO A 430 -32.21 6.18 -11.46
C PRO A 430 -31.53 5.77 -12.77
N ALA A 431 -32.13 4.84 -13.51
CA ALA A 431 -31.61 4.35 -14.79
C ALA A 431 -31.54 5.46 -15.88
N ALA A 432 -32.38 6.48 -15.76
CA ALA A 432 -32.36 7.65 -16.64
C ALA A 432 -31.12 8.56 -16.43
N ILE A 433 -30.48 8.48 -15.26
CA ILE A 433 -29.27 9.27 -14.93
C ILE A 433 -28.00 8.48 -15.23
N MET A 434 -28.00 7.19 -14.90
CA MET A 434 -26.83 6.31 -15.05
C MET A 434 -27.28 4.94 -15.54
N ASP A 435 -26.82 4.52 -16.70
CA ASP A 435 -27.18 3.21 -17.24
C ASP A 435 -26.56 2.05 -16.42
N PRO A 436 -27.06 0.82 -16.55
CA PRO A 436 -26.56 -0.31 -15.75
C PRO A 436 -25.08 -0.63 -16.02
N GLY A 437 -24.59 -0.39 -17.24
CA GLY A 437 -23.19 -0.59 -17.63
C GLY A 437 -22.28 0.41 -16.92
N GLU A 438 -22.71 1.67 -16.83
CA GLU A 438 -22.02 2.73 -16.08
C GLU A 438 -21.95 2.44 -14.58
N VAL A 439 -23.03 1.92 -13.98
CA VAL A 439 -23.02 1.46 -12.57
C VAL A 439 -21.97 0.37 -12.35
N ILE A 440 -21.92 -0.62 -13.25
CA ILE A 440 -20.94 -1.71 -13.19
C ILE A 440 -19.51 -1.19 -13.40
N GLY A 441 -19.29 -0.32 -14.38
CA GLY A 441 -18.01 0.30 -14.67
C GLY A 441 -17.48 1.11 -13.49
N SER A 442 -18.33 1.98 -12.93
CA SER A 442 -17.99 2.79 -11.76
C SER A 442 -17.63 1.94 -10.53
N TYR A 443 -18.33 0.83 -10.30
CA TYR A 443 -17.94 -0.09 -9.24
C TYR A 443 -16.62 -0.80 -9.54
N HIS A 444 -16.33 -1.10 -10.78
CA HIS A 444 -15.05 -1.71 -11.15
C HIS A 444 -13.87 -0.78 -10.85
N ASP A 445 -14.06 0.53 -10.89
CA ASP A 445 -13.01 1.51 -10.57
C ASP A 445 -12.51 1.40 -9.10
N LEU A 446 -13.24 0.71 -8.20
CA LEU A 446 -12.77 0.43 -6.82
C LEU A 446 -11.38 -0.24 -6.73
N TRP A 447 -10.92 -0.92 -7.79
CA TRP A 447 -9.57 -1.47 -7.79
C TRP A 447 -8.49 -0.38 -7.66
N HIS A 448 -8.80 0.87 -8.02
CA HIS A 448 -7.89 2.02 -7.89
C HIS A 448 -7.65 2.39 -6.41
N VAL A 449 -8.68 2.36 -5.56
CA VAL A 449 -8.49 2.60 -4.11
C VAL A 449 -7.73 1.43 -3.46
N GLU A 450 -8.00 0.19 -3.88
CA GLU A 450 -7.23 -0.98 -3.44
C GLU A 450 -5.75 -0.85 -3.83
N GLN A 451 -5.47 -0.34 -5.03
CA GLN A 451 -4.10 -0.09 -5.49
C GLN A 451 -3.42 0.99 -4.65
N SER A 452 -4.11 2.08 -4.30
CA SER A 452 -3.59 3.15 -3.44
C SER A 452 -3.31 2.63 -2.02
N PHE A 453 -4.17 1.79 -1.45
CA PHE A 453 -3.87 1.11 -0.19
C PHE A 453 -2.69 0.14 -0.29
N ARG A 454 -2.58 -0.58 -1.40
CA ARG A 454 -1.42 -1.46 -1.62
C ARG A 454 -0.14 -0.64 -1.65
N MET A 455 -0.10 0.47 -2.39
CA MET A 455 1.03 1.40 -2.41
C MET A 455 1.36 1.92 -1.00
N SER A 456 0.38 2.37 -0.25
CA SER A 456 0.57 2.85 1.12
C SER A 456 1.20 1.78 2.03
N LYS A 457 0.76 0.52 1.92
CA LYS A 457 1.25 -0.61 2.75
C LYS A 457 2.61 -1.13 2.31
N THR A 458 2.87 -1.23 1.01
CA THR A 458 4.06 -1.90 0.46
C THR A 458 5.14 -0.92 0.07
N ASP A 459 4.81 0.11 -0.71
CA ASP A 459 5.78 1.06 -1.23
C ASP A 459 6.13 2.13 -0.20
N LEU A 460 5.13 2.67 0.50
CA LEU A 460 5.29 3.68 1.54
C LEU A 460 5.40 3.09 2.95
N ARG A 461 5.31 1.78 3.11
CA ARG A 461 5.41 1.04 4.38
C ARG A 461 4.65 1.70 5.54
N ALA A 462 3.37 2.00 5.33
CA ALA A 462 2.52 2.52 6.39
C ALA A 462 2.40 1.55 7.57
N ARG A 463 2.72 0.27 7.36
CA ARG A 463 2.76 -0.79 8.39
C ARG A 463 4.03 -1.66 8.29
N PRO A 464 4.55 -2.25 9.40
CA PRO A 464 4.06 -2.07 10.77
C PRO A 464 4.26 -0.62 11.26
N MET A 465 3.37 -0.15 12.14
CA MET A 465 3.39 1.23 12.61
C MET A 465 4.15 1.30 13.95
N PHE A 466 5.21 2.13 13.99
CA PHE A 466 6.03 2.32 15.18
C PHE A 466 5.63 3.55 16.02
N ALA A 467 4.66 4.33 15.56
CA ALA A 467 4.12 5.46 16.30
C ALA A 467 3.33 4.96 17.52
N ARG A 468 3.59 5.55 18.72
CA ARG A 468 3.05 5.06 19.99
C ARG A 468 1.99 5.96 20.62
N THR A 469 1.88 7.20 20.18
CA THR A 469 0.88 8.16 20.68
C THR A 469 -0.09 8.51 19.58
N LYS A 470 -1.31 8.94 19.92
CA LYS A 470 -2.31 9.38 18.94
C LYS A 470 -1.73 10.42 17.98
N ASP A 471 -1.10 11.47 18.50
CA ASP A 471 -0.53 12.53 17.66
C ASP A 471 0.55 12.01 16.71
N ALA A 472 1.41 11.08 17.17
CA ALA A 472 2.43 10.47 16.32
C ALA A 472 1.81 9.58 15.22
N ILE A 473 0.69 8.91 15.51
CA ILE A 473 -0.08 8.12 14.53
C ILE A 473 -0.70 9.04 13.50
N GLU A 474 -1.36 10.12 13.92
CA GLU A 474 -1.99 11.11 13.05
C GLU A 474 -0.96 11.79 12.14
N ALA A 475 0.18 12.24 12.70
CA ALA A 475 1.26 12.82 11.91
C ALA A 475 1.86 11.83 10.90
N HIS A 476 2.04 10.57 11.30
CA HIS A 476 2.51 9.52 10.40
C HIS A 476 1.53 9.29 9.23
N LEU A 477 0.24 9.23 9.51
CA LEU A 477 -0.79 9.08 8.46
C LEU A 477 -0.82 10.29 7.52
N THR A 478 -0.65 11.51 8.03
CA THR A 478 -0.55 12.73 7.22
C THR A 478 0.66 12.68 6.27
N ILE A 479 1.82 12.24 6.77
CA ILE A 479 3.02 12.05 5.93
C ILE A 479 2.78 10.97 4.86
N VAL A 480 2.17 9.84 5.24
CA VAL A 480 1.85 8.76 4.29
C VAL A 480 0.84 9.23 3.24
N PHE A 481 -0.16 10.03 3.63
CA PHE A 481 -1.17 10.57 2.74
C PHE A 481 -0.55 11.53 1.71
N ALA A 482 0.26 12.50 2.13
CA ALA A 482 0.99 13.38 1.23
C ALA A 482 1.97 12.62 0.33
N ALA A 483 2.68 11.62 0.87
CA ALA A 483 3.58 10.76 0.09
C ALA A 483 2.83 9.91 -0.94
N LEU A 484 1.61 9.47 -0.62
CA LEU A 484 0.72 8.76 -1.55
C LEU A 484 0.32 9.67 -2.71
N ALA A 485 -0.07 10.93 -2.43
CA ALA A 485 -0.42 11.91 -3.46
C ALA A 485 0.76 12.17 -4.41
N VAL A 486 1.96 12.45 -3.88
CA VAL A 486 3.18 12.61 -4.69
C VAL A 486 3.45 11.36 -5.53
N SER A 487 3.34 10.17 -4.93
CA SER A 487 3.61 8.92 -5.64
C SER A 487 2.59 8.63 -6.76
N ARG A 488 1.32 8.91 -6.52
CA ARG A 488 0.25 8.75 -7.53
C ARG A 488 0.42 9.72 -8.67
N GLU A 489 0.78 10.97 -8.38
CA GLU A 489 1.03 11.99 -9.40
C GLU A 489 2.26 11.64 -10.26
N VAL A 490 3.36 11.19 -9.64
CA VAL A 490 4.52 10.67 -10.39
C VAL A 490 4.14 9.51 -11.31
N GLN A 491 3.30 8.57 -10.82
CA GLN A 491 2.81 7.48 -11.65
C GLN A 491 1.92 7.95 -12.80
N ALA A 492 1.03 8.91 -12.55
CA ALA A 492 0.16 9.48 -13.57
C ALA A 492 0.96 10.14 -14.70
N ARG A 493 1.97 10.94 -14.35
CA ARG A 493 2.84 11.65 -15.32
C ARG A 493 3.73 10.70 -16.12
N THR A 494 4.28 9.67 -15.48
CA THR A 494 5.29 8.80 -16.12
C THR A 494 4.71 7.52 -16.72
N GLY A 495 3.50 7.11 -16.34
CA GLY A 495 2.95 5.79 -16.64
C GLY A 495 3.68 4.62 -15.96
N LEU A 496 4.68 4.89 -15.10
CA LEU A 496 5.52 3.89 -14.46
C LEU A 496 5.15 3.73 -12.98
N ALA A 497 5.25 2.51 -12.44
CA ALA A 497 5.15 2.30 -11.00
C ALA A 497 6.25 3.07 -10.26
N ILE A 498 5.93 3.67 -9.11
CA ILE A 498 6.86 4.52 -8.34
C ILE A 498 8.20 3.81 -8.05
N ARG A 499 8.18 2.50 -7.76
CA ARG A 499 9.42 1.71 -7.58
C ARG A 499 10.32 1.72 -8.81
N ASN A 500 9.74 1.69 -10.01
CA ASN A 500 10.50 1.72 -11.24
C ASN A 500 11.12 3.08 -11.45
N VAL A 501 10.38 4.16 -11.18
CA VAL A 501 10.90 5.54 -11.23
C VAL A 501 12.07 5.70 -10.27
N LEU A 502 11.91 5.28 -9.01
CA LEU A 502 12.98 5.35 -8.01
C LEU A 502 14.21 4.52 -8.41
N ARG A 503 14.00 3.30 -8.94
CA ARG A 503 15.10 2.45 -9.42
C ARG A 503 15.88 3.09 -10.57
N GLN A 504 15.22 3.84 -11.44
CA GLN A 504 15.84 4.53 -12.58
C GLN A 504 16.54 5.82 -12.17
N LEU A 505 15.97 6.60 -11.27
CA LEU A 505 16.48 7.94 -10.96
C LEU A 505 17.43 7.99 -9.76
N ARG A 506 17.31 7.08 -8.77
CA ARG A 506 18.20 7.08 -7.59
C ARG A 506 19.67 6.85 -7.93
N PRO A 507 20.05 6.08 -8.97
CA PRO A 507 21.44 5.94 -9.40
C PRO A 507 22.04 7.18 -10.05
N LEU A 508 21.24 8.19 -10.41
CA LEU A 508 21.73 9.45 -10.94
C LEU A 508 22.37 10.29 -9.82
N ARG A 509 23.64 10.04 -9.57
CA ARG A 509 24.39 10.60 -8.43
C ARG A 509 25.18 11.83 -8.86
N SER A 510 24.98 12.93 -8.14
CA SER A 510 25.84 14.11 -8.24
C SER A 510 27.09 13.91 -7.38
N ALA A 511 28.25 14.30 -7.86
CA ALA A 511 29.51 14.24 -7.12
C ALA A 511 29.92 15.64 -6.62
N THR A 512 30.17 15.77 -5.33
CA THR A 512 30.74 17.00 -4.75
C THR A 512 32.23 16.77 -4.52
N ILE A 513 33.07 17.59 -5.13
CA ILE A 513 34.52 17.50 -5.06
C ILE A 513 35.05 18.74 -4.30
N ALA A 514 35.84 18.52 -3.27
CA ALA A 514 36.58 19.56 -2.58
C ALA A 514 37.97 19.69 -3.20
N ILE A 515 38.30 20.92 -3.68
CA ILE A 515 39.59 21.28 -4.25
C ILE A 515 40.02 22.57 -3.54
N ASN A 516 41.17 22.56 -2.90
CA ASN A 516 41.74 23.73 -2.22
C ASN A 516 40.79 24.42 -1.22
N GLY A 517 39.94 23.61 -0.55
CA GLY A 517 38.97 24.12 0.41
C GLY A 517 37.68 24.68 -0.18
N ALA A 518 37.54 24.71 -1.51
CA ALA A 518 36.31 24.99 -2.22
C ALA A 518 35.60 23.69 -2.59
N GLU A 519 34.29 23.64 -2.42
CA GLU A 519 33.45 22.51 -2.82
C GLU A 519 32.69 22.83 -4.11
N GLN A 520 32.80 21.96 -5.10
CA GLN A 520 32.05 22.07 -6.35
C GLN A 520 31.26 20.79 -6.58
N THR A 521 29.96 20.95 -6.90
CA THR A 521 29.09 19.83 -7.21
C THR A 521 28.92 19.70 -8.73
N PHE A 522 29.15 18.51 -9.21
CA PHE A 522 28.98 18.11 -10.60
C PHE A 522 27.70 17.27 -10.74
N PRO A 523 26.78 17.65 -11.65
CA PRO A 523 25.59 16.83 -11.91
C PRO A 523 25.99 15.51 -12.59
N PRO A 524 25.15 14.45 -12.49
CA PRO A 524 25.38 13.20 -13.22
C PRO A 524 25.14 13.41 -14.72
N ALA A 525 25.79 12.58 -15.54
CA ALA A 525 25.35 12.38 -16.92
C ALA A 525 24.00 11.64 -16.89
N ILE A 526 22.99 12.20 -17.53
CA ILE A 526 21.62 11.65 -17.53
C ILE A 526 21.40 10.93 -18.88
N PRO A 527 21.28 9.59 -18.90
CA PRO A 527 20.95 8.85 -20.13
C PRO A 527 19.55 9.22 -20.66
N ALA A 528 19.33 9.05 -21.97
CA ALA A 528 18.09 9.49 -22.63
C ALA A 528 16.80 8.89 -22.03
N GLU A 529 16.83 7.62 -21.57
CA GLU A 529 15.67 6.98 -20.93
C GLU A 529 15.31 7.69 -19.62
N GLN A 530 16.29 7.98 -18.76
CA GLN A 530 16.07 8.69 -17.49
C GLN A 530 15.70 10.16 -17.71
N GLN A 531 16.22 10.79 -18.79
CA GLN A 531 15.83 12.14 -19.16
C GLN A 531 14.36 12.19 -19.56
N THR A 532 13.84 11.18 -20.28
CA THR A 532 12.42 11.07 -20.63
C THR A 532 11.55 10.99 -19.37
N ILE A 533 11.96 10.21 -18.37
CA ILE A 533 11.26 10.11 -17.08
C ILE A 533 11.27 11.45 -16.34
N LEU A 534 12.42 12.12 -16.28
CA LEU A 534 12.55 13.44 -15.64
C LEU A 534 11.67 14.48 -16.32
N ASN A 535 11.67 14.54 -17.65
CA ASN A 535 10.84 15.46 -18.42
C ASN A 535 9.33 15.19 -18.16
N ALA A 536 8.93 13.91 -18.08
CA ALA A 536 7.55 13.57 -17.75
C ALA A 536 7.16 14.00 -16.32
N ILE A 537 8.09 13.90 -15.35
CA ILE A 537 7.82 14.30 -13.95
C ILE A 537 7.70 15.82 -13.82
N VAL A 538 8.63 16.58 -14.43
CA VAL A 538 8.79 18.01 -14.17
C VAL A 538 8.10 18.86 -15.23
N GLY A 539 7.72 18.28 -16.38
CA GLY A 539 7.23 19.03 -17.55
C GLY A 539 8.35 19.87 -18.17
N ASP A 540 7.97 20.76 -19.07
CA ASP A 540 8.92 21.65 -19.76
C ASP A 540 9.58 22.74 -18.86
N LYS A 541 9.35 22.65 -17.54
CA LYS A 541 9.83 23.63 -16.55
C LYS A 541 11.31 23.48 -16.15
N VAL A 542 12.01 22.43 -16.60
CA VAL A 542 13.43 22.23 -16.33
C VAL A 542 14.23 22.35 -17.61
N THR A 543 14.43 23.55 -18.07
CA THR A 543 15.61 23.95 -18.80
C THR A 543 16.43 24.89 -17.89
N HIS A 544 17.53 24.36 -17.41
CA HIS A 544 18.72 24.97 -16.79
C HIS A 544 18.97 24.63 -15.34
#